data_3b889fd0d31112fb5683e0d84e2b7a73
#
_entry.id   3b889fd0d31112fb5683e0d84e2b7a73
#
_cell.length_a   1.000
_cell.length_b   1.000
_cell.length_c   1.000
_cell.angle_alpha   90.00
_cell.angle_beta   90.00
_cell.angle_gamma   90.00
#
_symmetry.space_group_name_H-M   'P 1'
#
loop_
_entity.id
_entity.type
_entity.pdbx_description
1 polymer ?
#
loop_
_entity_poly.entity_id
_entity_poly.type
_entity_poly.pdbx_seq_one_letter_code
_entity_poly.pdbx_strand_id
1 'polypeptide(L)'
;MVLQPTYNWVCFTMLPENMEIVRKYPNLNYDGRMSIKLGANYMYLKNTREHTPENAVILWPSSEAFTKGKSPFTAEISNKIYALRFLYPRKLVIPFDFGKSHYVDEITHVAIVNGEGFEYVPYEVEKFENGILPIKKPENK
;
A
#
# COMPACT_ATOMS: atom_id res chain seq x y z
N MET A 1 -18.14 -34.49 7.13
CA MET A 1 -17.30 -33.94 6.04
C MET A 1 -16.37 -32.90 6.67
N VAL A 2 -15.07 -33.10 6.56
CA VAL A 2 -14.08 -32.13 7.05
C VAL A 2 -13.86 -31.11 5.94
N LEU A 3 -14.28 -29.85 6.15
CA LEU A 3 -13.99 -28.76 5.22
C LEU A 3 -12.49 -28.45 5.24
N GLN A 4 -11.93 -28.17 4.06
CA GLN A 4 -10.54 -27.70 3.99
C GLN A 4 -10.37 -26.39 4.78
N PRO A 5 -9.20 -26.11 5.38
CA PRO A 5 -8.97 -24.93 6.21
C PRO A 5 -9.37 -23.61 5.53
N THR A 6 -9.14 -23.50 4.22
CA THR A 6 -9.53 -22.32 3.43
C THR A 6 -11.06 -22.12 3.41
N TYR A 7 -11.84 -23.18 3.23
CA TYR A 7 -13.30 -23.08 3.25
C TYR A 7 -13.83 -22.75 4.64
N ASN A 8 -13.25 -23.31 5.68
CA ASN A 8 -13.60 -22.97 7.05
C ASN A 8 -13.39 -21.48 7.31
N TRP A 9 -12.24 -20.93 6.91
CA TRP A 9 -11.96 -19.52 7.06
C TRP A 9 -12.95 -18.64 6.27
N VAL A 10 -13.22 -18.98 5.01
CA VAL A 10 -14.19 -18.26 4.19
C VAL A 10 -15.58 -18.25 4.81
N CYS A 11 -16.10 -19.43 5.20
CA CYS A 11 -17.48 -19.57 5.66
C CYS A 11 -17.71 -19.04 7.08
N PHE A 12 -16.75 -19.23 7.99
CA PHE A 12 -16.93 -18.96 9.42
C PHE A 12 -16.21 -17.70 9.93
N THR A 13 -15.34 -17.12 9.14
CA THR A 13 -14.62 -15.90 9.50
C THR A 13 -14.87 -14.79 8.48
N MET A 14 -14.42 -14.96 7.25
CA MET A 14 -14.45 -13.91 6.24
C MET A 14 -15.87 -13.46 5.87
N LEU A 15 -16.79 -14.40 5.60
CA LEU A 15 -18.16 -14.04 5.21
C LEU A 15 -18.94 -13.39 6.35
N PRO A 16 -18.95 -13.95 7.59
CA PRO A 16 -19.63 -13.31 8.71
C PRO A 16 -19.12 -11.91 9.02
N GLU A 17 -17.80 -11.70 9.05
CA GLU A 17 -17.21 -10.38 9.28
C GLU A 17 -17.61 -9.37 8.19
N ASN A 18 -17.59 -9.76 6.92
CA ASN A 18 -18.02 -8.91 5.83
C ASN A 18 -19.53 -8.59 5.90
N MET A 19 -20.35 -9.56 6.27
CA MET A 19 -21.79 -9.34 6.44
C MET A 19 -22.09 -8.41 7.61
N GLU A 20 -21.35 -8.53 8.70
CA GLU A 20 -21.50 -7.63 9.85
C GLU A 20 -21.17 -6.18 9.48
N ILE A 21 -20.12 -5.94 8.73
CA ILE A 21 -19.78 -4.59 8.24
C ILE A 21 -20.89 -4.04 7.36
N VAL A 22 -21.41 -4.83 6.43
CA VAL A 22 -22.52 -4.40 5.56
C VAL A 22 -23.79 -4.12 6.35
N ARG A 23 -24.11 -4.94 7.35
CA ARG A 23 -25.28 -4.78 8.21
C ARG A 23 -25.18 -3.54 9.10
N LYS A 24 -24.01 -3.32 9.68
CA LYS A 24 -23.76 -2.19 10.58
C LYS A 24 -23.68 -0.85 9.85
N TYR A 25 -23.20 -0.86 8.62
CA TYR A 25 -22.97 0.32 7.80
C TYR A 25 -23.55 0.17 6.38
N PRO A 26 -24.89 0.08 6.23
CA PRO A 26 -25.52 -0.24 4.95
C PRO A 26 -25.30 0.84 3.88
N ASN A 27 -25.13 2.09 4.30
CA ASN A 27 -24.99 3.25 3.39
C ASN A 27 -23.53 3.59 3.06
N LEU A 28 -22.55 2.85 3.59
CA LEU A 28 -21.16 3.09 3.24
C LEU A 28 -20.86 2.60 1.81
N ASN A 29 -20.17 3.48 1.08
CA ASN A 29 -19.60 3.11 -0.22
C ASN A 29 -18.47 2.08 -0.07
N TYR A 30 -17.96 1.60 -1.20
CA TYR A 30 -16.85 0.63 -1.23
C TYR A 30 -15.64 1.10 -0.42
N ASP A 31 -15.20 2.35 -0.62
CA ASP A 31 -14.04 2.92 0.06
C ASP A 31 -14.21 2.96 1.59
N GLY A 32 -15.40 3.34 2.05
CA GLY A 32 -15.70 3.35 3.49
C GLY A 32 -15.62 1.96 4.11
N ARG A 33 -16.17 0.95 3.44
CA ARG A 33 -16.11 -0.44 3.91
C ARG A 33 -14.68 -0.98 3.93
N MET A 34 -13.89 -0.67 2.89
CA MET A 34 -12.49 -1.07 2.82
C MET A 34 -11.65 -0.37 3.88
N SER A 35 -11.93 0.89 4.19
CA SER A 35 -11.26 1.64 5.25
C SER A 35 -11.52 1.04 6.64
N ILE A 36 -12.76 0.59 6.91
CA ILE A 36 -13.08 -0.10 8.16
C ILE A 36 -12.35 -1.45 8.25
N LYS A 37 -12.34 -2.21 7.16
CA LYS A 37 -11.78 -3.55 7.13
C LYS A 37 -10.25 -3.57 7.17
N LEU A 38 -9.60 -2.70 6.44
CA LEU A 38 -8.15 -2.71 6.22
C LEU A 38 -7.42 -1.55 6.93
N GLY A 39 -8.16 -0.61 7.50
CA GLY A 39 -7.60 0.50 8.29
C GLY A 39 -6.57 1.34 7.53
N ALA A 40 -5.46 1.60 8.22
CA ALA A 40 -4.38 2.44 7.70
C ALA A 40 -3.77 1.93 6.40
N ASN A 41 -3.68 0.61 6.22
CA ASN A 41 -3.20 0.01 4.98
C ASN A 41 -3.98 0.50 3.76
N TYR A 42 -5.32 0.46 3.85
CA TYR A 42 -6.16 0.89 2.74
C TYR A 42 -6.06 2.40 2.49
N MET A 43 -6.04 3.19 3.55
CA MET A 43 -5.92 4.64 3.43
C MET A 43 -4.61 5.05 2.76
N TYR A 44 -3.51 4.40 3.10
CA TYR A 44 -2.21 4.65 2.49
C TYR A 44 -2.17 4.23 1.01
N LEU A 45 -2.69 3.04 0.69
CA LEU A 45 -2.77 2.55 -0.69
C LEU A 45 -3.68 3.42 -1.56
N LYS A 46 -4.81 3.87 -1.02
CA LYS A 46 -5.71 4.80 -1.69
C LYS A 46 -5.03 6.14 -1.96
N ASN A 47 -4.39 6.72 -0.96
CA ASN A 47 -3.64 7.97 -1.10
C ASN A 47 -2.53 7.85 -2.16
N THR A 48 -1.77 6.76 -2.14
CA THR A 48 -0.76 6.48 -3.15
C THR A 48 -1.35 6.41 -4.56
N ARG A 49 -2.48 5.73 -4.71
CA ARG A 49 -3.20 5.61 -5.99
C ARG A 49 -3.68 6.96 -6.51
N GLU A 50 -4.22 7.81 -5.64
CA GLU A 50 -4.75 9.12 -6.02
C GLU A 50 -3.67 10.14 -6.39
N HIS A 51 -2.45 9.99 -5.82
CA HIS A 51 -1.34 10.92 -6.04
C HIS A 51 -0.28 10.41 -7.04
N THR A 52 -0.55 9.31 -7.73
CA THR A 52 0.35 8.78 -8.76
C THR A 52 -0.38 8.50 -10.06
N PRO A 53 0.25 8.76 -11.23
CA PRO A 53 -0.32 8.37 -12.51
C PRO A 53 -0.37 6.85 -12.67
N GLU A 54 -1.21 6.35 -13.56
CA GLU A 54 -1.40 4.91 -13.78
C GLU A 54 -0.15 4.20 -14.31
N ASN A 55 0.72 4.91 -15.01
CA ASN A 55 1.99 4.40 -15.53
C ASN A 55 3.16 4.54 -14.55
N ALA A 56 2.91 4.98 -13.30
CA ALA A 56 3.95 5.14 -12.31
C ALA A 56 4.65 3.83 -11.98
N VAL A 57 5.95 3.92 -11.75
CA VAL A 57 6.79 2.88 -11.15
C VAL A 57 7.20 3.37 -9.77
N ILE A 58 6.73 2.70 -8.74
CA ILE A 58 6.84 3.15 -7.35
C ILE A 58 7.88 2.30 -6.63
N LEU A 59 8.87 2.94 -6.03
CA LEU A 59 9.76 2.28 -5.09
C LEU A 59 9.00 2.02 -3.79
N TRP A 60 8.72 0.74 -3.51
CA TRP A 60 7.96 0.30 -2.36
C TRP A 60 8.88 -0.09 -1.21
N PRO A 61 8.62 0.36 0.02
CA PRO A 61 9.48 0.07 1.15
C PRO A 61 9.56 -1.42 1.49
N SER A 62 10.62 -1.79 2.21
CA SER A 62 10.76 -3.13 2.79
C SER A 62 9.76 -3.36 3.92
N SER A 63 9.57 -4.62 4.32
CA SER A 63 8.69 -4.98 5.44
C SER A 63 9.09 -4.30 6.76
N GLU A 64 10.39 -4.07 6.95
CA GLU A 64 10.94 -3.44 8.15
C GLU A 64 10.45 -2.00 8.31
N ALA A 65 10.37 -1.24 7.20
CA ALA A 65 9.87 0.13 7.22
C ALA A 65 8.41 0.21 7.67
N PHE A 66 7.57 -0.75 7.25
CA PHE A 66 6.15 -0.80 7.63
C PHE A 66 5.93 -1.21 9.08
N THR A 67 6.79 -2.03 9.65
CA THR A 67 6.63 -2.59 11.01
C THR A 67 7.45 -1.88 12.07
N LYS A 68 8.18 -0.84 11.71
CA LYS A 68 9.04 -0.09 12.62
C LYS A 68 8.25 0.67 13.69
N GLY A 69 8.60 0.47 14.96
CA GLY A 69 8.03 1.20 16.08
C GLY A 69 6.52 0.96 16.27
N LYS A 70 5.78 2.02 16.58
CA LYS A 70 4.31 2.00 16.72
C LYS A 70 3.64 2.31 15.38
N SER A 71 3.95 1.51 14.38
CA SER A 71 3.36 1.68 13.05
C SER A 71 1.85 1.41 13.06
N PRO A 72 1.04 2.21 12.35
CA PRO A 72 -0.37 1.93 12.15
C PRO A 72 -0.63 0.83 11.11
N PHE A 73 0.43 0.40 10.40
CA PHE A 73 0.32 -0.58 9.33
C PHE A 73 0.46 -2.01 9.84
N THR A 74 -0.15 -2.93 9.13
CA THR A 74 0.06 -4.37 9.33
C THR A 74 1.10 -4.92 8.33
N ALA A 75 1.65 -6.09 8.60
CA ALA A 75 2.71 -6.66 7.77
C ALA A 75 2.27 -6.94 6.31
N GLU A 76 0.98 -7.13 6.08
CA GLU A 76 0.45 -7.47 4.75
C GLU A 76 0.72 -6.39 3.71
N ILE A 77 0.75 -5.11 4.11
CA ILE A 77 1.00 -4.00 3.18
C ILE A 77 2.41 -4.06 2.55
N SER A 78 3.36 -4.68 3.22
CA SER A 78 4.72 -4.88 2.69
C SER A 78 4.75 -5.92 1.58
N ASN A 79 3.74 -6.77 1.49
CA ASN A 79 3.63 -7.77 0.43
C ASN A 79 3.30 -7.07 -0.89
N LYS A 80 4.21 -7.20 -1.86
CA LYS A 80 4.09 -6.60 -3.18
C LYS A 80 2.80 -7.00 -3.90
N ILE A 81 2.39 -8.26 -3.79
CA ILE A 81 1.17 -8.76 -4.44
C ILE A 81 -0.07 -8.14 -3.79
N TYR A 82 -0.10 -8.04 -2.47
CA TYR A 82 -1.17 -7.38 -1.75
C TYR A 82 -1.31 -5.92 -2.16
N ALA A 83 -0.22 -5.17 -2.17
CA ALA A 83 -0.22 -3.76 -2.56
C ALA A 83 -0.63 -3.57 -4.03
N LEU A 84 -0.17 -4.42 -4.94
CA LEU A 84 -0.52 -4.37 -6.36
C LEU A 84 -2.01 -4.55 -6.63
N ARG A 85 -2.76 -5.28 -5.81
CA ARG A 85 -4.23 -5.40 -5.95
C ARG A 85 -4.93 -4.04 -5.94
N PHE A 86 -4.40 -3.10 -5.16
CA PHE A 86 -4.98 -1.77 -5.00
C PHE A 86 -4.33 -0.73 -5.91
N LEU A 87 -3.09 -0.94 -6.30
CA LEU A 87 -2.29 0.02 -7.06
C LEU A 87 -2.25 -0.27 -8.56
N TYR A 88 -2.76 -1.43 -9.01
CA TYR A 88 -2.80 -1.73 -10.45
C TYR A 88 -3.45 -0.57 -11.24
N PRO A 89 -2.95 -0.17 -12.42
CA PRO A 89 -1.89 -0.78 -13.23
C PRO A 89 -0.44 -0.31 -12.92
N ARG A 90 -0.24 0.43 -11.83
CA ARG A 90 1.09 0.89 -11.40
C ARG A 90 2.01 -0.29 -11.12
N LYS A 91 3.32 -0.07 -11.28
CA LYS A 91 4.34 -1.08 -11.00
C LYS A 91 5.01 -0.79 -9.67
N LEU A 92 5.38 -1.84 -8.95
CA LEU A 92 6.10 -1.74 -7.68
C LEU A 92 7.49 -2.37 -7.82
N VAL A 93 8.48 -1.67 -7.31
CA VAL A 93 9.87 -2.16 -7.17
C VAL A 93 10.23 -2.11 -5.70
N ILE A 94 10.74 -3.18 -5.14
CA ILE A 94 11.26 -3.22 -3.78
C ILE A 94 12.80 -3.17 -3.80
N PRO A 95 13.47 -2.69 -2.75
CA PRO A 95 14.93 -2.62 -2.71
C PRO A 95 15.61 -3.98 -2.98
N PHE A 96 14.97 -5.07 -2.60
CA PHE A 96 15.47 -6.43 -2.90
C PHE A 96 15.52 -6.75 -4.40
N ASP A 97 14.71 -6.08 -5.21
CA ASP A 97 14.67 -6.25 -6.68
C ASP A 97 15.78 -5.47 -7.40
N PHE A 98 16.57 -4.65 -6.69
CA PHE A 98 17.67 -3.91 -7.28
C PHE A 98 18.70 -4.88 -7.88
N GLY A 99 19.02 -4.66 -9.15
CA GLY A 99 19.88 -5.56 -9.93
C GLY A 99 19.19 -6.77 -10.58
N LYS A 100 17.91 -7.00 -10.30
CA LYS A 100 17.11 -8.08 -10.91
C LYS A 100 15.97 -7.58 -11.78
N SER A 101 15.39 -6.44 -11.44
CA SER A 101 14.26 -5.85 -12.16
C SER A 101 14.74 -4.78 -13.12
N HIS A 102 14.31 -4.86 -14.38
CA HIS A 102 14.55 -3.81 -15.37
C HIS A 102 13.75 -2.52 -15.12
N TYR A 103 12.78 -2.55 -14.21
CA TYR A 103 12.01 -1.35 -13.82
C TYR A 103 12.74 -0.43 -12.85
N VAL A 104 13.91 -0.80 -12.34
CA VAL A 104 14.68 0.03 -11.39
C VAL A 104 15.04 1.39 -11.99
N ASP A 105 15.42 1.41 -13.27
CA ASP A 105 15.78 2.65 -13.98
C ASP A 105 14.54 3.49 -14.36
N GLU A 106 13.35 2.90 -14.27
CA GLU A 106 12.07 3.55 -14.59
C GLU A 106 11.33 4.08 -13.35
N ILE A 107 11.91 4.02 -12.16
CA ILE A 107 11.25 4.47 -10.93
C ILE A 107 10.90 5.96 -11.03
N THR A 108 9.63 6.27 -10.86
CA THR A 108 9.09 7.64 -10.96
C THR A 108 8.72 8.23 -9.60
N HIS A 109 8.38 7.38 -8.63
CA HIS A 109 7.93 7.79 -7.32
C HIS A 109 8.55 6.92 -6.22
N VAL A 110 8.69 7.49 -5.04
CA VAL A 110 9.16 6.82 -3.83
C VAL A 110 8.06 6.87 -2.78
N ALA A 111 7.70 5.73 -2.24
CA ALA A 111 6.79 5.63 -1.12
C ALA A 111 7.53 5.87 0.19
N ILE A 112 7.08 6.84 0.98
CA ILE A 112 7.61 7.18 2.30
C ILE A 112 6.72 6.55 3.35
N VAL A 113 7.32 5.78 4.25
CA VAL A 113 6.62 5.08 5.32
C VAL A 113 7.38 5.19 6.63
N ASN A 114 6.70 5.62 7.68
CA ASN A 114 7.27 5.84 9.01
C ASN A 114 8.56 6.70 8.99
N GLY A 115 8.60 7.69 8.08
CA GLY A 115 9.75 8.58 7.92
C GLY A 115 10.95 7.95 7.21
N GLU A 116 10.80 6.78 6.60
CA GLU A 116 11.85 6.11 5.80
C GLU A 116 11.56 6.22 4.30
N GLY A 117 12.62 6.20 3.49
CA GLY A 117 12.57 6.26 2.03
C GLY A 117 13.09 7.59 1.44
N PHE A 118 13.35 8.61 2.28
CA PHE A 118 13.89 9.90 1.82
C PHE A 118 15.28 9.78 1.21
N GLU A 119 16.05 8.77 1.55
CA GLU A 119 17.37 8.50 0.98
C GLU A 119 17.35 8.24 -0.54
N TYR A 120 16.20 7.88 -1.08
CA TYR A 120 16.00 7.64 -2.52
C TYR A 120 15.51 8.88 -3.27
N VAL A 121 15.21 9.97 -2.57
CA VAL A 121 14.73 11.22 -3.16
C VAL A 121 15.93 12.16 -3.39
N PRO A 122 16.19 12.58 -4.65
CA PRO A 122 17.40 13.34 -4.98
C PRO A 122 17.33 14.86 -4.68
N TYR A 123 16.35 15.31 -3.92
CA TYR A 123 16.16 16.72 -3.55
C TYR A 123 15.70 16.84 -2.09
N GLU A 124 15.95 18.00 -1.51
CA GLU A 124 15.52 18.29 -0.15
C GLU A 124 14.01 18.53 -0.08
N VAL A 125 13.38 17.88 0.89
CA VAL A 125 11.94 17.98 1.17
C VAL A 125 11.72 17.97 2.67
N GLU A 126 10.68 18.65 3.12
CA GLU A 126 10.26 18.59 4.52
C GLU A 126 9.89 17.15 4.88
N LYS A 127 10.40 16.66 6.01
CA LYS A 127 10.16 15.28 6.44
C LYS A 127 8.74 15.10 6.97
N PHE A 128 8.11 14.05 6.55
CA PHE A 128 6.79 13.60 7.01
C PHE A 128 6.81 12.09 7.26
N GLU A 129 5.79 11.58 7.95
CA GLU A 129 5.78 10.17 8.33
C GLU A 129 5.38 9.25 7.17
N ASN A 130 4.30 9.57 6.47
CA ASN A 130 3.74 8.67 5.44
C ASN A 130 3.25 9.46 4.23
N GLY A 131 3.62 9.01 3.05
CA GLY A 131 3.20 9.64 1.81
C GLY A 131 3.91 9.08 0.58
N ILE A 132 3.87 9.84 -0.50
CA ILE A 132 4.54 9.49 -1.74
C ILE A 132 5.19 10.72 -2.36
N LEU A 133 6.38 10.57 -2.88
CA LEU A 133 7.15 11.63 -3.51
C LEU A 133 7.57 11.24 -4.94
N PRO A 134 7.46 12.16 -5.91
CA PRO A 134 8.06 11.95 -7.21
C PRO A 134 9.58 12.02 -7.14
N ILE A 135 10.29 11.21 -7.91
CA ILE A 135 11.76 11.29 -7.99
C ILE A 135 12.22 12.58 -8.67
N LYS A 136 11.48 13.03 -9.70
CA LYS A 136 11.74 14.33 -10.32
C LYS A 136 11.02 15.40 -9.52
N LYS A 137 11.75 16.42 -9.05
CA LYS A 137 11.15 17.57 -8.39
C LYS A 137 10.08 18.17 -9.30
N PRO A 138 8.84 18.38 -8.82
CA PRO A 138 7.82 19.03 -9.61
C PRO A 138 8.33 20.44 -10.00
N GLU A 139 8.32 20.73 -11.28
CA GLU A 139 8.60 22.08 -11.77
C GLU A 139 7.46 22.98 -11.27
N ASN A 140 7.81 23.94 -10.41
CA ASN A 140 6.88 24.99 -10.04
C ASN A 140 6.56 25.81 -11.31
N LYS A 141 5.37 25.60 -11.85
CA LYS A 141 4.82 26.48 -12.87
C LYS A 141 4.34 27.77 -12.25
#